data_f6e1bd7d790e30d49004d496b9c3e328
#
_entry.id   f6e1bd7d790e30d49004d496b9c3e328
#
_cell.length_a   1.000
_cell.length_b   1.000
_cell.length_c   1.000
_cell.angle_alpha   90.00
_cell.angle_beta   90.00
_cell.angle_gamma   90.00
#
_symmetry.space_group_name_H-M   'P 1'
#
loop_
_entity.id
_entity.type
_entity.pdbx_description
1 polymer ?
#
loop_
_entity_poly.entity_id
_entity_poly.type
_entity_poly.pdbx_seq_one_letter_code
_entity_poly.pdbx_strand_id
1 'polypeptide(L)'
;SVSGTITCASPFIEIIDGSGSWTIVSSGETSFNGDDHFEVSSLEETIPGAIAHLIVNVETEDGYMSNSIVELQIGEPTVNDPVGPDSYGYYIYDNEDIDYLLSPTYDWVEIDDREGGPGDHLSSLSDNGNNQDDVETINIPFTFNFYGQEYTEISISSNGWIAMGETNLESFRNYQLPGVGGPAKMIAVFWDDLKLSNGGRVYTWHDEVEKKFYIEWSGVRTYQNNSIETFQAVLYDPSYYVTPTGDGEILLQYETFNNTSYGSYSWDQIHGNYCSVGIEDHTMTRGLQYTFDDTYHPAAMELGDEKALLITTRGSEMRLEGDLNYDEKVDIYDLMLLVDFNLGFEGEVNPYFGDINGDGMINVMDLIALIQMIMGYGG
;
A
#
# COMPACT_ATOMS: atom_id res chain seq x y z
N SER A 1 -22.88 39.80 6.20
CA SER A 1 -22.05 39.03 5.26
C SER A 1 -21.26 37.98 6.03
N VAL A 2 -20.81 36.98 5.32
CA VAL A 2 -19.93 35.92 5.80
C VAL A 2 -18.73 35.90 4.87
N SER A 3 -17.52 35.84 5.42
CA SER A 3 -16.29 35.59 4.66
C SER A 3 -15.72 34.23 5.04
N GLY A 4 -15.01 33.62 4.12
CA GLY A 4 -14.35 32.32 4.34
C GLY A 4 -12.95 32.32 3.79
N THR A 5 -12.10 31.47 4.39
CA THR A 5 -10.78 31.15 3.87
C THR A 5 -10.57 29.65 3.93
N ILE A 6 -9.82 29.11 2.96
CA ILE A 6 -9.36 27.72 3.00
C ILE A 6 -7.86 27.65 3.20
N THR A 7 -7.43 26.63 3.91
CA THR A 7 -6.04 26.21 4.01
C THR A 7 -5.94 24.70 3.83
N CYS A 8 -4.83 24.22 3.29
CA CYS A 8 -4.57 22.81 3.12
C CYS A 8 -3.10 22.52 3.42
N ALA A 9 -2.85 21.44 4.17
CA ALA A 9 -1.50 20.94 4.42
C ALA A 9 -1.15 19.75 3.52
N SER A 10 -2.12 19.25 2.73
CA SER A 10 -1.88 18.14 1.81
C SER A 10 -0.94 18.57 0.69
N PRO A 11 0.05 17.75 0.35
CA PRO A 11 0.98 18.02 -0.74
C PRO A 11 0.37 17.79 -2.14
N PHE A 12 -0.92 17.46 -2.24
CA PHE A 12 -1.58 16.99 -3.46
C PHE A 12 -2.30 18.10 -4.23
N ILE A 13 -2.49 19.26 -3.61
CA ILE A 13 -3.22 20.37 -4.21
C ILE A 13 -2.50 21.71 -4.00
N GLU A 14 -2.72 22.62 -4.95
CA GLU A 14 -2.42 24.04 -4.84
C GLU A 14 -3.71 24.83 -4.65
N ILE A 15 -3.72 25.79 -3.73
CA ILE A 15 -4.82 26.72 -3.54
C ILE A 15 -4.61 27.90 -4.50
N ILE A 16 -5.46 28.01 -5.51
CA ILE A 16 -5.43 29.10 -6.51
C ILE A 16 -6.16 30.31 -5.96
N ASP A 17 -7.38 30.14 -5.40
CA ASP A 17 -8.10 31.15 -4.65
C ASP A 17 -8.58 30.57 -3.32
N GLY A 18 -7.96 31.04 -2.24
CA GLY A 18 -8.25 30.58 -0.88
C GLY A 18 -9.26 31.47 -0.13
N SER A 19 -9.87 32.48 -0.79
CA SER A 19 -10.84 33.39 -0.18
C SER A 19 -12.21 33.24 -0.83
N GLY A 20 -13.27 33.48 -0.05
CA GLY A 20 -14.63 33.44 -0.56
C GLY A 20 -15.58 34.17 0.35
N SER A 21 -16.71 34.60 -0.21
CA SER A 21 -17.71 35.38 0.52
C SER A 21 -19.15 34.99 0.19
N TRP A 22 -20.04 35.20 1.17
CA TRP A 22 -21.47 35.01 1.03
C TRP A 22 -22.16 36.33 1.39
N THR A 23 -23.08 36.82 0.55
CA THR A 23 -23.72 38.10 0.74
C THR A 23 -24.59 38.15 1.99
N ILE A 24 -25.53 37.24 2.15
CA ILE A 24 -26.40 37.10 3.32
C ILE A 24 -26.74 35.64 3.51
N VAL A 25 -26.59 35.11 4.75
CA VAL A 25 -27.08 33.81 5.17
C VAL A 25 -28.08 34.06 6.31
N SER A 26 -29.35 33.72 6.07
CA SER A 26 -30.39 33.81 7.10
C SER A 26 -30.27 32.64 8.10
N SER A 27 -30.71 32.93 9.34
CA SER A 27 -30.68 31.87 10.38
C SER A 27 -31.49 30.61 9.94
N GLY A 28 -30.83 29.47 9.96
CA GLY A 28 -31.44 28.17 9.55
C GLY A 28 -31.45 27.92 8.04
N GLU A 29 -30.90 28.83 7.24
CA GLU A 29 -30.82 28.70 5.78
C GLU A 29 -29.42 28.33 5.31
N THR A 30 -29.34 27.83 4.08
CA THR A 30 -28.08 27.51 3.39
C THR A 30 -27.87 28.54 2.27
N SER A 31 -26.62 28.95 2.05
CA SER A 31 -26.23 29.84 0.97
C SER A 31 -25.05 29.31 0.21
N PHE A 32 -24.99 29.57 -1.09
CA PHE A 32 -23.91 29.17 -1.98
C PHE A 32 -23.12 30.42 -2.41
N ASN A 33 -21.79 30.31 -2.46
CA ASN A 33 -20.86 31.41 -2.81
C ASN A 33 -20.39 31.35 -4.28
N GLY A 34 -21.26 30.95 -5.19
CA GLY A 34 -20.89 30.71 -6.60
C GLY A 34 -20.29 31.90 -7.35
N ASP A 35 -20.48 33.16 -6.83
CA ASP A 35 -19.89 34.38 -7.40
C ASP A 35 -18.51 34.71 -6.84
N ASP A 36 -18.09 34.01 -5.75
CA ASP A 36 -16.83 34.24 -5.04
C ASP A 36 -16.41 32.92 -4.35
N HIS A 37 -16.18 31.88 -5.16
CA HIS A 37 -15.88 30.52 -4.72
C HIS A 37 -14.38 30.31 -4.49
N PHE A 38 -14.05 29.31 -3.71
CA PHE A 38 -12.68 28.83 -3.57
C PHE A 38 -12.25 28.08 -4.83
N GLU A 39 -10.98 28.18 -5.20
CA GLU A 39 -10.40 27.48 -6.33
C GLU A 39 -9.14 26.73 -5.93
N VAL A 40 -9.08 25.46 -6.26
CA VAL A 40 -7.91 24.59 -6.02
C VAL A 40 -7.57 23.83 -7.29
N SER A 41 -6.31 23.45 -7.45
CA SER A 41 -5.81 22.59 -8.53
C SER A 41 -5.06 21.42 -7.94
N SER A 42 -5.22 20.24 -8.51
CA SER A 42 -4.32 19.10 -8.21
C SER A 42 -2.92 19.37 -8.75
N LEU A 43 -1.91 18.87 -8.08
CA LEU A 43 -0.56 18.81 -8.62
C LEU A 43 -0.44 17.65 -9.62
N GLU A 44 0.48 17.79 -10.57
CA GLU A 44 0.66 16.82 -11.66
C GLU A 44 1.02 15.41 -11.16
N GLU A 45 1.75 15.35 -10.06
CA GLU A 45 2.21 14.11 -9.44
C GLU A 45 1.18 13.47 -8.48
N THR A 46 -0.01 14.03 -8.38
CA THR A 46 -1.03 13.51 -7.47
C THR A 46 -1.73 12.30 -8.07
N ILE A 47 -1.67 11.18 -7.37
CA ILE A 47 -2.34 9.96 -7.81
C ILE A 47 -3.88 10.10 -7.71
N PRO A 48 -4.63 9.45 -8.61
CA PRO A 48 -6.08 9.34 -8.49
C PRO A 48 -6.49 8.67 -7.17
N GLY A 49 -7.52 9.20 -6.52
CA GLY A 49 -7.99 8.69 -5.23
C GLY A 49 -7.37 9.37 -4.00
N ALA A 50 -6.28 10.14 -4.16
CA ALA A 50 -5.70 10.88 -3.05
C ALA A 50 -6.72 11.84 -2.42
N ILE A 51 -6.72 11.94 -1.09
CA ILE A 51 -7.66 12.78 -0.34
C ILE A 51 -6.93 13.99 0.23
N ALA A 52 -7.32 15.18 -0.20
CA ALA A 52 -6.87 16.44 0.36
C ALA A 52 -7.83 16.91 1.47
N HIS A 53 -7.28 17.25 2.63
CA HIS A 53 -8.05 17.78 3.76
C HIS A 53 -7.99 19.31 3.76
N LEU A 54 -9.08 19.94 3.36
CA LEU A 54 -9.24 21.39 3.37
C LEU A 54 -9.79 21.85 4.71
N ILE A 55 -9.11 22.78 5.37
CA ILE A 55 -9.66 23.48 6.54
C ILE A 55 -10.36 24.74 6.05
N VAL A 56 -11.67 24.74 6.18
CA VAL A 56 -12.51 25.90 5.84
C VAL A 56 -12.77 26.71 7.10
N ASN A 57 -12.31 27.95 7.14
CA ASN A 57 -12.59 28.91 8.22
C ASN A 57 -13.62 29.90 7.72
N VAL A 58 -14.66 30.14 8.48
CA VAL A 58 -15.69 31.14 8.18
C VAL A 58 -15.78 32.15 9.29
N GLU A 59 -16.01 33.42 8.93
CA GLU A 59 -16.18 34.53 9.84
C GLU A 59 -17.38 35.41 9.41
N THR A 60 -18.20 35.77 10.39
CA THR A 60 -19.33 36.67 10.19
C THR A 60 -18.96 38.12 10.57
N GLU A 61 -19.67 39.10 10.05
CA GLU A 61 -19.45 40.55 10.38
C GLU A 61 -19.53 40.87 11.87
N ASP A 62 -20.30 40.13 12.64
CA ASP A 62 -20.40 40.24 14.09
C ASP A 62 -19.29 39.52 14.87
N GLY A 63 -18.32 38.93 14.16
CA GLY A 63 -17.13 38.31 14.73
C GLY A 63 -17.33 36.87 15.18
N TYR A 64 -18.40 36.19 14.78
CA TYR A 64 -18.51 34.74 14.99
C TYR A 64 -17.59 34.02 14.02
N MET A 65 -16.81 33.06 14.56
CA MET A 65 -15.86 32.23 13.79
C MET A 65 -16.21 30.74 13.94
N SER A 66 -16.08 30.02 12.85
CA SER A 66 -16.21 28.55 12.83
C SER A 66 -15.23 27.97 11.84
N ASN A 67 -14.82 26.71 12.06
CA ASN A 67 -14.04 25.95 11.10
C ASN A 67 -14.66 24.58 10.87
N SER A 68 -14.36 24.01 9.72
CA SER A 68 -14.70 22.63 9.36
C SER A 68 -13.63 22.06 8.45
N ILE A 69 -13.49 20.73 8.48
CA ILE A 69 -12.63 20.00 7.56
C ILE A 69 -13.52 19.48 6.43
N VAL A 70 -13.07 19.71 5.20
CA VAL A 70 -13.68 19.17 3.99
C VAL A 70 -12.68 18.25 3.33
N GLU A 71 -13.06 17.00 3.13
CA GLU A 71 -12.29 16.01 2.38
C GLU A 71 -12.60 16.18 0.88
N LEU A 72 -11.55 16.35 0.09
CA LEU A 72 -11.64 16.46 -1.35
C LEU A 72 -10.86 15.29 -1.97
N GLN A 73 -11.56 14.34 -2.57
CA GLN A 73 -10.93 13.28 -3.35
C GLN A 73 -10.49 13.84 -4.70
N ILE A 74 -9.28 13.48 -5.11
CA ILE A 74 -8.67 13.91 -6.37
C ILE A 74 -8.72 12.75 -7.35
N GLY A 75 -9.49 12.89 -8.41
CA GLY A 75 -9.67 11.83 -9.39
C GLY A 75 -10.42 10.60 -8.87
N GLU A 76 -10.62 9.64 -9.73
CA GLU A 76 -11.20 8.33 -9.42
C GLU A 76 -10.12 7.27 -9.61
N PRO A 77 -9.73 6.53 -8.55
CA PRO A 77 -8.69 5.52 -8.65
C PRO A 77 -9.18 4.31 -9.47
N THR A 78 -8.23 3.65 -10.12
CA THR A 78 -8.42 2.39 -10.82
C THR A 78 -7.50 1.32 -10.24
N VAL A 79 -7.66 0.08 -10.65
CA VAL A 79 -6.80 -1.04 -10.22
C VAL A 79 -5.35 -0.94 -10.70
N ASN A 80 -5.00 0.08 -11.47
CA ASN A 80 -3.65 0.37 -11.93
C ASN A 80 -3.03 1.56 -11.17
N ASP A 81 -3.67 2.02 -10.11
CA ASP A 81 -3.21 3.10 -9.26
C ASP A 81 -2.92 2.56 -7.85
N PRO A 82 -1.88 3.02 -7.13
CA PRO A 82 -1.61 2.53 -5.79
C PRO A 82 -2.70 2.94 -4.80
N VAL A 83 -2.92 2.11 -3.79
CA VAL A 83 -3.80 2.44 -2.66
C VAL A 83 -3.15 3.50 -1.78
N GLY A 84 -3.83 4.58 -1.51
CA GLY A 84 -3.36 5.67 -0.64
C GLY A 84 -3.15 6.99 -1.38
N PRO A 85 -2.33 7.90 -0.85
CA PRO A 85 -1.68 7.76 0.44
C PRO A 85 -2.64 7.91 1.62
N ASP A 86 -2.28 7.35 2.77
CA ASP A 86 -2.94 7.71 4.02
C ASP A 86 -2.53 9.12 4.49
N SER A 87 -3.12 9.59 5.58
CA SER A 87 -2.83 10.93 6.10
C SER A 87 -1.40 11.12 6.64
N TYR A 88 -0.62 10.05 6.78
CA TYR A 88 0.80 10.08 7.14
C TYR A 88 1.70 10.13 5.90
N GLY A 89 1.31 9.43 4.82
CA GLY A 89 2.05 9.37 3.58
C GLY A 89 2.42 7.96 3.12
N TYR A 90 1.85 6.91 3.71
CA TYR A 90 2.02 5.56 3.21
C TYR A 90 1.16 5.28 1.99
N TYR A 91 1.73 4.54 1.05
CA TYR A 91 1.10 3.95 -0.14
C TYR A 91 1.23 2.44 -0.09
N ILE A 92 0.33 1.73 -0.77
CA ILE A 92 0.47 0.32 -1.10
C ILE A 92 0.43 0.19 -2.61
N TYR A 93 1.57 -0.15 -3.20
CA TYR A 93 1.71 -0.50 -4.63
C TYR A 93 1.52 -1.98 -4.81
N ASP A 94 0.95 -2.39 -5.93
CA ASP A 94 0.79 -3.79 -6.31
C ASP A 94 1.32 -4.10 -7.72
N ASN A 95 1.20 -5.37 -8.16
CA ASN A 95 1.73 -5.81 -9.44
C ASN A 95 1.02 -5.22 -10.67
N GLU A 96 -0.19 -4.67 -10.50
CA GLU A 96 -0.96 -4.06 -11.60
C GLU A 96 -0.65 -2.55 -11.75
N ASP A 97 0.07 -1.96 -10.79
CA ASP A 97 0.49 -0.54 -10.79
C ASP A 97 1.67 -0.30 -11.76
N ILE A 98 1.61 -0.89 -12.94
CA ILE A 98 2.74 -0.95 -13.89
C ILE A 98 3.21 0.42 -14.38
N ASP A 99 2.37 1.44 -14.30
CA ASP A 99 2.71 2.82 -14.68
C ASP A 99 3.57 3.54 -13.63
N TYR A 100 3.72 2.93 -12.45
CA TYR A 100 4.49 3.50 -11.34
C TYR A 100 5.82 2.78 -11.15
N LEU A 101 6.88 3.54 -10.84
CA LEU A 101 8.23 3.00 -10.61
C LEU A 101 8.30 2.02 -9.44
N LEU A 102 7.38 2.16 -8.48
CA LEU A 102 7.35 1.37 -7.27
C LEU A 102 6.43 0.14 -7.35
N SER A 103 5.84 -0.14 -8.52
CA SER A 103 5.10 -1.38 -8.75
C SER A 103 6.01 -2.59 -8.45
N PRO A 104 5.67 -3.43 -7.45
CA PRO A 104 6.52 -4.54 -7.08
C PRO A 104 6.44 -5.69 -8.09
N THR A 105 7.53 -6.43 -8.20
CA THR A 105 7.53 -7.72 -8.87
C THR A 105 7.49 -8.81 -7.80
N TYR A 106 6.68 -9.84 -8.01
CA TYR A 106 6.70 -11.04 -7.18
C TYR A 106 8.05 -11.76 -7.36
N ASP A 107 8.79 -11.90 -6.24
CA ASP A 107 10.10 -12.55 -6.20
C ASP A 107 10.23 -13.31 -4.87
N TRP A 108 9.69 -14.53 -4.85
CA TRP A 108 9.61 -15.34 -3.65
C TRP A 108 10.98 -15.81 -3.19
N VAL A 109 11.30 -15.55 -1.94
CA VAL A 109 12.49 -16.09 -1.28
C VAL A 109 12.04 -17.16 -0.29
N GLU A 110 12.27 -18.42 -0.65
CA GLU A 110 11.95 -19.56 0.21
C GLU A 110 12.80 -19.56 1.48
N ILE A 111 12.15 -19.46 2.65
CA ILE A 111 12.85 -19.50 3.93
C ILE A 111 12.46 -20.70 4.81
N ASP A 112 11.48 -21.51 4.41
CA ASP A 112 11.13 -22.75 5.12
C ASP A 112 12.31 -23.75 5.03
N ASP A 113 12.83 -24.18 6.18
CA ASP A 113 13.93 -25.12 6.25
C ASP A 113 13.59 -26.51 5.68
N ARG A 114 12.29 -26.85 5.62
CA ARG A 114 11.80 -28.12 5.05
C ARG A 114 11.86 -28.15 3.53
N GLU A 115 11.76 -26.96 2.91
CA GLU A 115 11.86 -26.76 1.45
C GLU A 115 13.27 -26.32 1.03
N GLY A 116 14.19 -26.23 2.00
CA GLY A 116 15.60 -25.92 1.77
C GLY A 116 15.97 -24.45 2.02
N GLY A 117 15.06 -23.68 2.57
CA GLY A 117 15.27 -22.30 2.96
C GLY A 117 16.19 -22.14 4.18
N PRO A 118 16.75 -20.94 4.39
CA PRO A 118 17.67 -20.64 5.48
C PRO A 118 17.00 -20.21 6.79
N GLY A 119 15.67 -20.17 6.86
CA GLY A 119 14.94 -19.57 7.97
C GLY A 119 14.97 -20.38 9.26
N ASP A 120 14.83 -19.66 10.36
CA ASP A 120 14.69 -20.22 11.70
C ASP A 120 13.20 -20.37 12.03
N HIS A 121 12.79 -21.59 12.36
CA HIS A 121 11.41 -21.90 12.77
C HIS A 121 11.10 -21.28 14.14
N LEU A 122 10.08 -20.44 14.24
CA LEU A 122 9.54 -19.92 15.51
C LEU A 122 8.80 -21.03 16.25
N SER A 123 9.55 -21.95 16.86
CA SER A 123 9.02 -23.17 17.46
C SER A 123 8.24 -22.92 18.77
N SER A 124 8.36 -21.78 19.36
CA SER A 124 7.58 -21.33 20.53
C SER A 124 6.17 -20.89 20.11
N LEU A 125 6.00 -20.36 18.91
CA LEU A 125 4.69 -20.01 18.38
C LEU A 125 3.89 -21.29 18.10
N SER A 126 2.78 -21.50 18.81
CA SER A 126 2.01 -22.73 18.72
C SER A 126 0.50 -22.45 18.66
N ASP A 127 -0.11 -22.87 17.57
CA ASP A 127 -1.54 -22.77 17.36
C ASP A 127 -2.03 -24.05 16.66
N ASN A 128 -2.78 -24.87 17.37
CA ASN A 128 -3.40 -26.06 16.82
C ASN A 128 -4.90 -25.91 16.54
N GLY A 129 -5.41 -24.68 16.62
CA GLY A 129 -6.80 -24.34 16.62
C GLY A 129 -7.48 -24.58 17.99
N ASN A 130 -8.77 -24.34 18.12
CA ASN A 130 -9.54 -24.49 19.37
C ASN A 130 -9.12 -23.49 20.48
N ASN A 131 -9.08 -22.19 20.22
CA ASN A 131 -8.67 -21.11 21.14
C ASN A 131 -7.21 -21.28 21.62
N GLN A 132 -6.33 -21.60 20.72
CA GLN A 132 -4.90 -21.68 20.97
C GLN A 132 -4.10 -20.67 20.12
N ASP A 133 -4.76 -19.55 19.81
CA ASP A 133 -4.11 -18.42 19.15
C ASP A 133 -2.87 -17.99 19.93
N ASP A 134 -1.80 -17.65 19.23
CA ASP A 134 -0.52 -17.38 19.86
C ASP A 134 0.18 -16.19 19.19
N VAL A 135 1.04 -15.53 19.96
CA VAL A 135 1.87 -14.43 19.54
C VAL A 135 3.24 -14.52 20.16
N GLU A 136 4.27 -14.32 19.38
CA GLU A 136 5.65 -14.31 19.85
C GLU A 136 6.32 -12.97 19.54
N THR A 137 6.97 -12.37 20.57
CA THR A 137 7.76 -11.15 20.39
C THR A 137 9.23 -11.50 20.21
N ILE A 138 9.83 -11.00 19.14
CA ILE A 138 11.23 -11.21 18.78
C ILE A 138 11.93 -9.90 18.49
N ASN A 139 13.28 -9.89 18.59
CA ASN A 139 14.08 -8.75 18.17
C ASN A 139 14.17 -8.69 16.63
N ILE A 140 14.10 -7.48 16.07
CA ILE A 140 14.45 -7.21 14.68
C ILE A 140 15.98 -6.99 14.60
N PRO A 141 16.65 -7.44 13.52
CA PRO A 141 18.12 -7.32 13.41
C PRO A 141 18.63 -5.89 13.18
N PHE A 142 17.74 -4.94 12.93
CA PHE A 142 17.99 -3.51 12.73
C PHE A 142 16.89 -2.68 13.39
N THR A 143 17.07 -1.38 13.53
CA THR A 143 15.99 -0.48 13.94
C THR A 143 15.05 -0.26 12.76
N PHE A 144 13.78 -0.59 12.92
CA PHE A 144 12.75 -0.38 11.92
C PHE A 144 11.85 0.80 12.31
N ASN A 145 11.67 1.73 11.40
CA ASN A 145 10.79 2.87 11.61
C ASN A 145 9.42 2.60 10.96
N PHE A 146 8.36 2.87 11.72
CA PHE A 146 6.99 2.69 11.25
C PHE A 146 6.11 3.81 11.80
N TYR A 147 5.46 4.57 10.93
CA TYR A 147 4.71 5.78 11.28
C TYR A 147 5.52 6.76 12.15
N GLY A 148 6.79 6.98 11.78
CA GLY A 148 7.70 7.90 12.46
C GLY A 148 8.17 7.46 13.84
N GLN A 149 7.97 6.20 14.22
CA GLN A 149 8.43 5.64 15.49
C GLN A 149 9.42 4.51 15.25
N GLU A 150 10.46 4.44 16.10
CA GLU A 150 11.52 3.43 16.01
C GLU A 150 11.15 2.18 16.81
N TYR A 151 11.39 1.01 16.22
CA TYR A 151 11.17 -0.29 16.85
C TYR A 151 12.38 -1.19 16.67
N THR A 152 12.70 -1.96 17.69
CA THR A 152 13.75 -2.99 17.69
C THR A 152 13.20 -4.39 17.95
N GLU A 153 11.88 -4.47 18.19
CA GLU A 153 11.14 -5.69 18.44
C GLU A 153 9.85 -5.69 17.64
N ILE A 154 9.39 -6.88 17.26
CA ILE A 154 8.08 -7.12 16.64
C ILE A 154 7.41 -8.31 17.32
N SER A 155 6.09 -8.28 17.34
CA SER A 155 5.26 -9.42 17.74
C SER A 155 4.65 -10.04 16.48
N ILE A 156 4.84 -11.35 16.32
CA ILE A 156 4.37 -12.13 15.17
C ILE A 156 3.26 -13.05 15.67
N SER A 157 2.11 -13.02 15.02
CA SER A 157 0.94 -13.85 15.37
C SER A 157 0.81 -15.08 14.47
N SER A 158 0.32 -16.18 15.04
CA SER A 158 -0.17 -17.33 14.28
C SER A 158 -1.26 -16.95 13.26
N ASN A 159 -1.99 -15.86 13.54
CA ASN A 159 -3.13 -15.37 12.77
C ASN A 159 -2.76 -14.37 11.65
N GLY A 160 -1.53 -14.43 11.13
CA GLY A 160 -1.13 -13.75 9.89
C GLY A 160 -0.95 -12.23 9.99
N TRP A 161 -0.58 -11.72 11.17
CA TRP A 161 -0.27 -10.31 11.37
C TRP A 161 1.02 -10.10 12.19
N ILE A 162 1.59 -8.92 12.05
CA ILE A 162 2.74 -8.40 12.80
C ILE A 162 2.30 -7.13 13.52
N ALA A 163 2.76 -6.94 14.76
CA ALA A 163 2.67 -5.65 15.44
C ALA A 163 4.07 -5.14 15.79
N MET A 164 4.33 -3.86 15.59
CA MET A 164 5.60 -3.24 16.01
C MET A 164 5.69 -3.15 17.53
N GLY A 165 6.81 -3.63 18.09
CA GLY A 165 7.03 -3.76 19.54
C GLY A 165 6.30 -4.94 20.17
N GLU A 166 6.30 -4.98 21.51
CA GLU A 166 5.68 -6.06 22.29
C GLU A 166 4.15 -5.91 22.36
N THR A 167 3.44 -7.01 22.14
CA THR A 167 2.01 -7.18 22.46
C THR A 167 1.72 -8.60 22.91
N ASN A 168 0.72 -8.75 23.78
CA ASN A 168 0.19 -10.05 24.21
C ASN A 168 -1.21 -10.29 23.68
N LEU A 169 -1.64 -9.52 22.67
CA LEU A 169 -2.93 -9.73 22.01
C LEU A 169 -2.80 -10.91 21.03
N GLU A 170 -3.74 -11.84 21.13
CA GLU A 170 -3.82 -13.04 20.30
C GLU A 170 -5.02 -12.91 19.33
N SER A 171 -5.14 -11.74 18.69
CA SER A 171 -6.32 -11.39 17.88
C SER A 171 -6.44 -12.26 16.63
N PHE A 172 -7.35 -13.21 16.65
CA PHE A 172 -7.69 -14.06 15.50
C PHE A 172 -8.80 -13.45 14.63
N ARG A 173 -9.70 -12.68 15.24
CA ARG A 173 -10.81 -12.03 14.53
C ARG A 173 -10.32 -10.82 13.81
N ASN A 174 -10.38 -10.86 12.50
CA ASN A 174 -10.00 -9.74 11.67
C ASN A 174 -11.11 -8.70 11.53
N TYR A 175 -10.71 -7.45 11.41
CA TYR A 175 -11.58 -6.28 11.29
C TYR A 175 -11.06 -5.34 10.22
N GLN A 176 -11.83 -4.26 9.99
CA GLN A 176 -11.40 -3.17 9.11
C GLN A 176 -10.19 -2.42 9.68
N LEU A 177 -9.32 -1.98 8.80
CA LEU A 177 -8.14 -1.16 9.06
C LEU A 177 -8.28 0.25 8.43
N PRO A 178 -7.83 1.30 9.12
CA PRO A 178 -7.45 1.34 10.52
C PRO A 178 -8.66 1.20 11.44
N GLY A 179 -8.49 0.59 12.60
CA GLY A 179 -9.58 0.44 13.55
C GLY A 179 -9.28 -0.41 14.78
N VAL A 180 -10.24 -0.46 15.68
CA VAL A 180 -10.15 -1.29 16.90
C VAL A 180 -10.49 -2.75 16.58
N GLY A 181 -9.76 -3.68 17.16
CA GLY A 181 -10.01 -5.12 17.01
C GLY A 181 -8.74 -5.96 17.02
N GLY A 182 -7.65 -5.42 16.51
CA GLY A 182 -6.30 -5.94 16.57
C GLY A 182 -5.38 -5.16 17.52
N PRO A 183 -4.08 -5.48 17.55
CA PRO A 183 -3.08 -4.65 18.21
C PRO A 183 -2.81 -3.39 17.38
N ALA A 184 -2.57 -2.27 18.05
CA ALA A 184 -2.07 -1.07 17.38
C ALA A 184 -0.72 -1.32 16.69
N LYS A 185 -0.35 -0.49 15.71
CA LYS A 185 0.92 -0.59 14.96
C LYS A 185 1.01 -1.90 14.15
N MET A 186 -0.10 -2.27 13.56
CA MET A 186 -0.27 -3.55 12.88
C MET A 186 0.13 -3.48 11.40
N ILE A 187 0.73 -4.57 10.95
CA ILE A 187 0.83 -4.97 9.55
C ILE A 187 0.01 -6.26 9.43
N ALA A 188 -1.15 -6.17 8.85
CA ALA A 188 -2.00 -7.32 8.53
C ALA A 188 -1.54 -7.89 7.18
N VAL A 189 -0.80 -9.00 7.22
CA VAL A 189 -0.28 -9.67 6.02
C VAL A 189 -1.36 -10.54 5.39
N PHE A 190 -1.99 -11.37 6.22
CA PHE A 190 -3.16 -12.18 5.93
C PHE A 190 -3.88 -12.40 7.27
N TRP A 191 -4.45 -11.35 7.84
CA TRP A 191 -5.07 -11.44 9.15
C TRP A 191 -6.41 -12.15 9.05
N ASP A 192 -6.48 -13.35 9.58
CA ASP A 192 -7.67 -14.20 9.70
C ASP A 192 -7.46 -15.18 10.86
N ASP A 193 -8.48 -15.95 11.23
CA ASP A 193 -8.40 -17.07 12.16
C ASP A 193 -7.61 -18.23 11.49
N LEU A 194 -6.30 -18.23 11.71
CA LEU A 194 -5.37 -19.22 11.16
C LEU A 194 -4.92 -20.21 12.24
N LYS A 195 -4.34 -21.31 11.80
CA LYS A 195 -3.73 -22.31 12.68
C LYS A 195 -2.49 -22.96 12.05
N LEU A 196 -1.56 -23.36 12.90
CA LEU A 196 -0.31 -24.02 12.52
C LEU A 196 -0.43 -25.56 12.49
N SER A 197 -1.64 -26.08 12.72
CA SER A 197 -1.89 -27.53 12.69
C SER A 197 -1.63 -28.12 11.29
N ASN A 198 -1.30 -29.44 11.26
CA ASN A 198 -1.04 -30.19 10.03
C ASN A 198 0.14 -29.69 9.19
N GLY A 199 1.16 -29.16 9.86
CA GLY A 199 2.42 -28.80 9.25
C GLY A 199 2.62 -27.33 8.92
N GLY A 200 1.65 -26.45 9.21
CA GLY A 200 1.84 -25.01 9.15
C GLY A 200 2.93 -24.55 10.12
N ARG A 201 3.75 -23.61 9.70
CA ARG A 201 4.84 -23.06 10.52
C ARG A 201 5.07 -21.59 10.19
N VAL A 202 5.72 -20.90 11.14
CA VAL A 202 6.20 -19.53 10.92
C VAL A 202 7.72 -19.55 11.00
N TYR A 203 8.36 -18.91 10.04
CA TYR A 203 9.80 -18.79 9.95
C TYR A 203 10.23 -17.34 9.94
N THR A 204 11.46 -17.10 10.38
CA THR A 204 12.13 -15.80 10.22
C THR A 204 13.53 -15.98 9.68
N TRP A 205 13.98 -15.02 8.89
CA TRP A 205 15.34 -15.01 8.37
C TRP A 205 15.83 -13.59 8.13
N HIS A 206 17.08 -13.33 8.50
CA HIS A 206 17.77 -12.09 8.20
C HIS A 206 18.75 -12.29 7.06
N ASP A 207 18.47 -11.69 5.92
CA ASP A 207 19.44 -11.57 4.85
C ASP A 207 20.37 -10.39 5.12
N GLU A 208 21.57 -10.72 5.64
CA GLU A 208 22.60 -9.70 5.93
C GLU A 208 23.17 -9.05 4.68
N VAL A 209 23.05 -9.68 3.50
CA VAL A 209 23.53 -9.15 2.22
C VAL A 209 22.55 -8.14 1.66
N GLU A 210 21.30 -8.56 1.51
CA GLU A 210 20.21 -7.71 0.98
C GLU A 210 19.63 -6.76 2.02
N LYS A 211 20.04 -6.84 3.29
CA LYS A 211 19.53 -5.98 4.37
C LYS A 211 18.01 -6.06 4.53
N LYS A 212 17.49 -7.29 4.49
CA LYS A 212 16.06 -7.59 4.58
C LYS A 212 15.79 -8.59 5.68
N PHE A 213 14.66 -8.45 6.35
CA PHE A 213 14.20 -9.40 7.37
C PHE A 213 12.87 -10.00 6.93
N TYR A 214 12.89 -11.31 6.75
CA TYR A 214 11.77 -12.10 6.25
C TYR A 214 10.99 -12.73 7.38
N ILE A 215 9.67 -12.73 7.28
CA ILE A 215 8.74 -13.46 8.14
C ILE A 215 7.79 -14.21 7.22
N GLU A 216 7.77 -15.54 7.30
CA GLU A 216 6.98 -16.40 6.43
C GLU A 216 6.04 -17.29 7.24
N TRP A 217 4.77 -17.31 6.83
CA TRP A 217 3.77 -18.28 7.24
C TRP A 217 3.69 -19.35 6.16
N SER A 218 4.35 -20.50 6.39
CA SER A 218 4.43 -21.60 5.43
C SER A 218 3.36 -22.65 5.71
N GLY A 219 2.46 -22.85 4.74
CA GLY A 219 1.42 -23.90 4.77
C GLY A 219 0.45 -23.79 5.95
N VAL A 220 0.23 -22.59 6.46
CA VAL A 220 -0.74 -22.34 7.53
C VAL A 220 -2.16 -22.55 7.03
N ARG A 221 -3.13 -22.72 7.91
CA ARG A 221 -4.49 -23.09 7.51
C ARG A 221 -5.51 -22.19 8.15
N THR A 222 -6.50 -21.77 7.36
CA THR A 222 -7.70 -21.13 7.91
C THR A 222 -8.41 -22.10 8.87
N TYR A 223 -8.87 -21.57 10.01
CA TYR A 223 -9.50 -22.38 11.05
C TYR A 223 -10.75 -23.09 10.57
N GLN A 224 -11.61 -22.38 9.83
CA GLN A 224 -12.94 -22.87 9.47
C GLN A 224 -12.93 -24.01 8.44
N ASN A 225 -12.18 -23.88 7.36
CA ASN A 225 -12.25 -24.78 6.21
C ASN A 225 -10.92 -25.49 5.88
N ASN A 226 -9.85 -25.23 6.64
CA ASN A 226 -8.50 -25.76 6.40
C ASN A 226 -7.90 -25.41 5.03
N SER A 227 -8.27 -24.28 4.45
CA SER A 227 -7.59 -23.72 3.30
C SER A 227 -6.10 -23.51 3.63
N ILE A 228 -5.23 -23.82 2.71
CA ILE A 228 -3.77 -23.68 2.89
C ILE A 228 -3.37 -22.32 2.35
N GLU A 229 -2.62 -21.59 3.16
CA GLU A 229 -2.08 -20.29 2.81
C GLU A 229 -0.58 -20.28 3.03
N THR A 230 0.18 -19.67 2.11
CA THR A 230 1.63 -19.44 2.23
C THR A 230 1.93 -18.02 1.78
N PHE A 231 2.45 -17.23 2.71
CA PHE A 231 2.69 -15.81 2.49
C PHE A 231 3.83 -15.31 3.36
N GLN A 232 4.42 -14.19 2.98
CA GLN A 232 5.49 -13.58 3.74
C GLN A 232 5.39 -12.06 3.80
N ALA A 233 5.98 -11.50 4.87
CA ALA A 233 6.30 -10.10 5.00
C ALA A 233 7.81 -9.93 5.03
N VAL A 234 8.32 -8.94 4.30
CA VAL A 234 9.73 -8.60 4.24
C VAL A 234 9.91 -7.17 4.71
N LEU A 235 10.64 -6.97 5.80
CA LEU A 235 11.00 -5.67 6.32
C LEU A 235 12.35 -5.25 5.75
N TYR A 236 12.42 -4.08 5.13
CA TYR A 236 13.65 -3.54 4.54
C TYR A 236 14.35 -2.65 5.56
N ASP A 237 15.65 -2.83 5.75
CA ASP A 237 16.45 -2.01 6.68
C ASP A 237 16.42 -0.53 6.24
N PRO A 238 15.80 0.38 7.02
CA PRO A 238 15.67 1.79 6.63
C PRO A 238 17.00 2.53 6.53
N SER A 239 18.05 1.98 7.11
CA SER A 239 19.40 2.57 6.99
C SER A 239 20.03 2.33 5.62
N TYR A 240 19.55 1.32 4.90
CA TYR A 240 20.00 0.94 3.55
C TYR A 240 18.96 1.36 2.49
N TYR A 241 17.69 1.08 2.70
CA TYR A 241 16.56 1.46 1.85
C TYR A 241 15.93 2.75 2.38
N VAL A 242 16.48 3.88 1.97
CA VAL A 242 16.11 5.18 2.52
C VAL A 242 14.82 5.70 1.89
N THR A 243 13.85 6.08 2.73
CA THR A 243 12.63 6.75 2.30
C THR A 243 12.62 8.22 2.75
N PRO A 244 11.79 9.09 2.15
CA PRO A 244 11.72 10.50 2.53
C PRO A 244 11.36 10.75 3.99
N THR A 245 10.58 9.88 4.60
CA THR A 245 10.17 9.98 6.02
C THR A 245 11.15 9.28 6.97
N GLY A 246 12.04 8.43 6.44
CA GLY A 246 12.88 7.54 7.21
C GLY A 246 12.17 6.26 7.69
N ASP A 247 10.90 6.06 7.34
CA ASP A 247 10.17 4.81 7.64
C ASP A 247 10.66 3.67 6.75
N GLY A 248 10.58 2.44 7.28
CA GLY A 248 10.95 1.24 6.53
C GLY A 248 9.91 0.85 5.48
N GLU A 249 10.40 0.29 4.38
CA GLU A 249 9.55 -0.33 3.37
C GLU A 249 9.18 -1.75 3.79
N ILE A 250 8.01 -2.19 3.39
CA ILE A 250 7.47 -3.51 3.70
C ILE A 250 6.98 -4.14 2.40
N LEU A 251 7.50 -5.32 2.06
CA LEU A 251 6.99 -6.10 0.94
C LEU A 251 6.16 -7.26 1.48
N LEU A 252 4.91 -7.38 1.05
CA LEU A 252 4.08 -8.55 1.29
C LEU A 252 4.05 -9.39 0.02
N GLN A 253 4.20 -10.71 0.16
CA GLN A 253 4.16 -11.64 -0.97
C GLN A 253 3.29 -12.85 -0.65
N TYR A 254 2.61 -13.35 -1.65
CA TYR A 254 1.67 -14.46 -1.53
C TYR A 254 2.05 -15.56 -2.53
N GLU A 255 2.60 -16.69 -2.03
CA GLU A 255 2.86 -17.86 -2.85
C GLU A 255 1.58 -18.66 -3.08
N THR A 256 0.79 -18.83 -2.01
CA THR A 256 -0.52 -19.49 -2.05
C THR A 256 -1.53 -18.60 -1.32
N PHE A 257 -2.49 -18.09 -2.05
CA PHE A 257 -3.54 -17.24 -1.54
C PHE A 257 -4.92 -17.77 -1.95
N ASN A 258 -5.48 -18.66 -1.16
CA ASN A 258 -6.81 -19.18 -1.43
C ASN A 258 -7.91 -18.31 -0.83
N ASN A 259 -7.66 -17.73 0.36
CA ASN A 259 -8.57 -16.81 1.04
C ASN A 259 -10.03 -17.26 0.98
N THR A 260 -10.28 -18.55 1.26
CA THR A 260 -11.60 -19.12 1.16
C THR A 260 -12.28 -19.13 2.51
N SER A 261 -13.44 -18.52 2.60
CA SER A 261 -14.29 -18.61 3.78
C SER A 261 -15.35 -19.68 3.66
N TYR A 262 -15.72 -20.26 4.79
CA TYR A 262 -16.82 -21.20 4.89
C TYR A 262 -17.75 -20.82 6.05
N GLY A 263 -18.61 -19.86 5.77
CA GLY A 263 -19.68 -19.45 6.67
C GLY A 263 -19.26 -18.43 7.71
N SER A 264 -20.16 -17.52 7.99
CA SER A 264 -20.00 -16.54 9.05
C SER A 264 -20.00 -17.23 10.42
N TYR A 265 -19.22 -16.69 11.33
CA TYR A 265 -19.48 -16.91 12.76
C TYR A 265 -20.87 -16.36 13.06
N SER A 266 -21.85 -17.23 13.18
CA SER A 266 -23.29 -16.87 13.32
C SER A 266 -23.59 -15.99 14.55
N TRP A 267 -22.62 -15.79 15.43
CA TRP A 267 -22.70 -15.02 16.66
C TRP A 267 -21.87 -13.73 16.64
N ASP A 268 -21.06 -13.53 15.60
CA ASP A 268 -20.22 -12.34 15.43
C ASP A 268 -20.38 -11.82 14.00
N GLN A 269 -21.12 -10.73 13.84
CA GLN A 269 -21.39 -10.12 12.53
C GLN A 269 -20.36 -9.06 12.14
N ILE A 270 -19.36 -8.82 13.01
CA ILE A 270 -18.37 -7.76 12.84
C ILE A 270 -17.04 -8.35 12.32
N HIS A 271 -16.77 -9.60 12.66
CA HIS A 271 -15.60 -10.34 12.21
C HIS A 271 -15.73 -10.69 10.72
N GLY A 272 -14.69 -10.41 9.92
CA GLY A 272 -14.64 -10.79 8.51
C GLY A 272 -14.65 -12.29 8.30
N ASN A 273 -15.19 -12.72 7.17
CA ASN A 273 -15.16 -14.13 6.74
C ASN A 273 -13.96 -14.44 5.88
N TYR A 274 -13.29 -13.41 5.37
CA TYR A 274 -12.09 -13.42 4.55
C TYR A 274 -11.05 -12.54 5.21
N CYS A 275 -9.79 -12.69 4.86
CA CYS A 275 -8.70 -11.98 5.52
C CYS A 275 -8.80 -10.45 5.43
N SER A 276 -8.09 -9.79 6.33
CA SER A 276 -7.74 -8.37 6.24
C SER A 276 -6.29 -8.24 5.81
N VAL A 277 -6.02 -7.32 4.86
CA VAL A 277 -4.68 -6.93 4.44
C VAL A 277 -4.56 -5.42 4.50
N GLY A 278 -3.48 -4.93 5.13
CA GLY A 278 -3.25 -3.50 5.28
C GLY A 278 -2.36 -3.16 6.46
N ILE A 279 -2.31 -1.88 6.79
CA ILE A 279 -1.50 -1.35 7.89
C ILE A 279 -2.29 -0.36 8.73
N GLU A 280 -1.89 -0.20 9.99
CA GLU A 280 -2.39 0.86 10.85
C GLU A 280 -1.32 1.36 11.84
N ASP A 281 -1.45 2.62 12.25
CA ASP A 281 -0.56 3.30 13.15
C ASP A 281 -0.81 2.94 14.64
N HIS A 282 -0.03 3.57 15.52
CA HIS A 282 -0.14 3.40 16.96
C HIS A 282 -1.43 3.98 17.58
N THR A 283 -2.16 4.81 16.84
CA THR A 283 -3.44 5.37 17.28
C THR A 283 -4.65 4.60 16.77
N MET A 284 -4.46 3.65 15.85
CA MET A 284 -5.51 2.90 15.14
C MET A 284 -6.51 3.83 14.41
N THR A 285 -6.04 5.01 14.00
CA THR A 285 -6.86 6.01 13.28
C THR A 285 -6.29 6.39 11.92
N ARG A 286 -5.05 6.00 11.65
CA ARG A 286 -4.36 6.17 10.36
C ARG A 286 -3.92 4.81 9.87
N GLY A 287 -4.04 4.59 8.60
CA GLY A 287 -3.67 3.33 7.97
C GLY A 287 -4.23 3.21 6.57
N LEU A 288 -3.91 2.10 5.94
CA LEU A 288 -4.42 1.72 4.63
C LEU A 288 -5.00 0.32 4.73
N GLN A 289 -6.24 0.18 4.28
CA GLN A 289 -6.88 -1.11 4.06
C GLN A 289 -6.79 -1.45 2.58
N TYR A 290 -6.10 -2.54 2.27
CA TYR A 290 -6.04 -3.08 0.92
C TYR A 290 -7.29 -3.92 0.63
N THR A 291 -7.60 -4.87 1.53
CA THR A 291 -8.82 -5.65 1.50
C THR A 291 -9.33 -5.98 2.91
N PHE A 292 -10.63 -6.13 3.06
CA PHE A 292 -11.30 -6.66 4.23
C PHE A 292 -12.55 -7.41 3.79
N ASP A 293 -12.73 -8.63 4.28
CA ASP A 293 -13.93 -9.47 4.03
C ASP A 293 -14.25 -9.56 2.52
N ASP A 294 -13.22 -9.83 1.71
CA ASP A 294 -13.26 -9.93 0.24
C ASP A 294 -13.72 -8.64 -0.47
N THR A 295 -13.65 -7.52 0.25
CA THR A 295 -13.95 -6.20 -0.30
C THR A 295 -12.66 -5.42 -0.47
N TYR A 296 -12.25 -5.23 -1.72
CA TYR A 296 -11.02 -4.56 -2.08
C TYR A 296 -11.20 -3.04 -2.18
N HIS A 297 -10.13 -2.30 -1.88
CA HIS A 297 -10.08 -0.88 -2.19
C HIS A 297 -10.22 -0.67 -3.72
N PRO A 298 -10.86 0.42 -4.20
CA PRO A 298 -11.02 0.64 -5.65
C PRO A 298 -9.71 0.66 -6.45
N ALA A 299 -8.60 1.01 -5.83
CA ALA A 299 -7.26 0.98 -6.41
C ALA A 299 -6.55 -0.38 -6.28
N ALA A 300 -7.09 -1.33 -5.53
CA ALA A 300 -6.43 -2.60 -5.25
C ALA A 300 -6.76 -3.66 -6.31
N MET A 301 -5.75 -4.39 -6.79
CA MET A 301 -5.98 -5.61 -7.55
C MET A 301 -6.56 -6.71 -6.64
N GLU A 302 -7.26 -7.66 -7.20
CA GLU A 302 -7.66 -8.88 -6.48
C GLU A 302 -6.44 -9.74 -6.20
N LEU A 303 -6.22 -10.07 -4.91
CA LEU A 303 -5.10 -10.91 -4.49
C LEU A 303 -5.28 -12.37 -4.93
N GLY A 304 -4.17 -13.03 -5.20
CA GLY A 304 -4.07 -14.43 -5.61
C GLY A 304 -2.65 -14.93 -5.45
N ASP A 305 -2.37 -16.11 -6.00
CA ASP A 305 -1.02 -16.66 -6.02
C ASP A 305 -0.09 -15.75 -6.84
N GLU A 306 1.19 -15.72 -6.45
CA GLU A 306 2.26 -14.97 -7.12
C GLU A 306 1.99 -13.43 -7.18
N LYS A 307 1.37 -12.89 -6.13
CA LYS A 307 1.13 -11.45 -5.97
C LYS A 307 2.05 -10.83 -4.92
N ALA A 308 2.36 -9.54 -5.13
CA ALA A 308 3.20 -8.77 -4.22
C ALA A 308 2.60 -7.37 -3.98
N LEU A 309 2.77 -6.86 -2.76
CA LEU A 309 2.40 -5.51 -2.33
C LEU A 309 3.61 -4.82 -1.72
N LEU A 310 3.97 -3.64 -2.21
CA LEU A 310 5.00 -2.81 -1.60
C LEU A 310 4.35 -1.67 -0.81
N ILE A 311 4.59 -1.63 0.48
CA ILE A 311 4.11 -0.60 1.40
C ILE A 311 5.27 0.34 1.69
N THR A 312 5.12 1.62 1.34
CA THR A 312 6.22 2.60 1.41
C THR A 312 5.69 4.02 1.61
N THR A 313 6.53 4.92 2.12
CA THR A 313 6.27 6.36 2.16
C THR A 313 6.92 7.11 0.99
N ARG A 314 7.48 6.40 0.02
CA ARG A 314 7.93 7.00 -1.23
C ARG A 314 6.71 7.41 -2.05
N GLY A 315 6.75 8.65 -2.54
CA GLY A 315 5.67 9.21 -3.34
C GLY A 315 5.51 8.52 -4.70
N SER A 316 4.45 8.87 -5.38
CA SER A 316 4.12 8.33 -6.70
C SER A 316 5.04 8.94 -7.76
N GLU A 317 6.04 8.20 -8.17
CA GLU A 317 6.79 8.51 -9.37
C GLU A 317 6.24 7.66 -10.51
N MET A 318 5.60 8.30 -11.49
CA MET A 318 5.17 7.63 -12.69
C MET A 318 6.36 7.30 -13.58
N ARG A 319 6.31 6.18 -14.24
CA ARG A 319 7.33 5.81 -15.24
C ARG A 319 7.26 6.76 -16.42
N LEU A 320 8.41 7.20 -16.89
CA LEU A 320 8.49 7.98 -18.11
C LEU A 320 8.20 7.06 -19.30
N GLU A 321 7.21 7.42 -20.13
CA GLU A 321 6.98 6.74 -21.39
C GLU A 321 8.28 6.73 -22.24
N GLY A 322 8.71 5.56 -22.66
CA GLY A 322 9.96 5.38 -23.40
C GLY A 322 11.21 5.18 -22.53
N ASP A 323 11.12 5.25 -21.20
CA ASP A 323 12.21 4.85 -20.28
C ASP A 323 12.16 3.33 -20.08
N LEU A 324 12.90 2.60 -20.90
CA LEU A 324 12.87 1.14 -20.95
C LEU A 324 13.89 0.49 -20.02
N ASN A 325 14.91 1.25 -19.60
CA ASN A 325 15.95 0.79 -18.68
C ASN A 325 15.70 1.22 -17.23
N TYR A 326 14.63 2.01 -16.99
CA TYR A 326 14.21 2.52 -15.70
C TYR A 326 15.25 3.39 -14.98
N ASP A 327 16.00 4.23 -15.74
CA ASP A 327 16.99 5.16 -15.21
C ASP A 327 16.47 6.61 -15.09
N GLU A 328 15.14 6.81 -15.21
CA GLU A 328 14.43 8.09 -15.15
C GLU A 328 14.79 9.05 -16.30
N LYS A 329 15.25 8.51 -17.42
CA LYS A 329 15.57 9.27 -18.64
C LYS A 329 15.07 8.52 -19.86
N VAL A 330 14.69 9.28 -20.87
CA VAL A 330 14.38 8.74 -22.19
C VAL A 330 15.52 9.11 -23.12
N ASP A 331 16.45 8.18 -23.38
CA ASP A 331 17.65 8.47 -24.14
C ASP A 331 18.10 7.31 -25.06
N ILE A 332 19.35 7.38 -25.51
CA ILE A 332 19.88 6.39 -26.46
C ILE A 332 19.97 4.97 -25.88
N TYR A 333 20.02 4.82 -24.55
CA TYR A 333 20.13 3.52 -23.91
C TYR A 333 18.81 2.76 -23.99
N ASP A 334 17.68 3.46 -23.89
CA ASP A 334 16.34 2.89 -24.09
C ASP A 334 16.14 2.45 -25.54
N LEU A 335 16.59 3.30 -26.45
CA LEU A 335 16.54 2.96 -27.87
C LEU A 335 17.36 1.69 -28.17
N MET A 336 18.50 1.50 -27.51
CA MET A 336 19.30 0.28 -27.67
C MET A 336 18.55 -0.96 -27.19
N LEU A 337 17.88 -0.88 -26.03
CA LEU A 337 17.06 -1.98 -25.51
C LEU A 337 15.94 -2.36 -26.48
N LEU A 338 15.24 -1.36 -27.01
CA LEU A 338 14.17 -1.59 -27.96
C LEU A 338 14.66 -2.17 -29.29
N VAL A 339 15.86 -1.77 -29.73
CA VAL A 339 16.54 -2.35 -30.90
C VAL A 339 16.88 -3.82 -30.66
N ASP A 340 17.49 -4.12 -29.51
CA ASP A 340 17.92 -5.48 -29.16
C ASP A 340 16.70 -6.42 -29.06
N PHE A 341 15.61 -5.96 -28.45
CA PHE A 341 14.33 -6.66 -28.41
C PHE A 341 13.79 -6.96 -29.81
N ASN A 342 13.72 -5.95 -30.70
CA ASN A 342 13.22 -6.11 -32.06
C ASN A 342 14.11 -7.04 -32.93
N LEU A 343 15.39 -7.17 -32.61
CA LEU A 343 16.34 -8.08 -33.26
C LEU A 343 16.31 -9.49 -32.68
N GLY A 344 15.55 -9.72 -31.59
CA GLY A 344 15.44 -11.02 -30.93
C GLY A 344 16.67 -11.37 -30.09
N PHE A 345 17.47 -10.39 -29.67
CA PHE A 345 18.49 -10.59 -28.67
C PHE A 345 17.87 -10.70 -27.27
N GLU A 346 18.57 -11.35 -26.33
CA GLU A 346 18.05 -11.50 -24.95
C GLU A 346 17.89 -10.12 -24.29
N GLY A 347 16.67 -9.78 -23.92
CA GLY A 347 16.27 -8.57 -23.20
C GLY A 347 14.76 -8.58 -23.08
N GLU A 348 14.25 -8.43 -21.86
CA GLU A 348 12.84 -8.23 -21.64
C GLU A 348 12.55 -6.74 -21.75
N VAL A 349 11.69 -6.37 -22.70
CA VAL A 349 11.06 -5.05 -22.76
C VAL A 349 9.64 -5.22 -22.31
N ASN A 350 9.26 -4.49 -21.27
CA ASN A 350 7.87 -4.48 -20.83
C ASN A 350 6.98 -4.03 -22.01
N PRO A 351 6.02 -4.86 -22.43
CA PRO A 351 5.17 -4.55 -23.59
C PRO A 351 4.45 -3.20 -23.49
N TYR A 352 4.08 -2.80 -22.30
CA TYR A 352 3.39 -1.55 -22.03
C TYR A 352 4.26 -0.32 -22.35
N PHE A 353 5.55 -0.35 -21.99
CA PHE A 353 6.48 0.76 -22.23
C PHE A 353 7.19 0.66 -23.58
N GLY A 354 7.21 -0.52 -24.18
CA GLY A 354 7.82 -0.75 -25.48
C GLY A 354 6.92 -0.47 -26.67
N ASP A 355 5.60 -0.48 -26.47
CA ASP A 355 4.58 -0.08 -27.45
C ASP A 355 4.34 1.44 -27.37
N ILE A 356 5.32 2.20 -27.81
CA ILE A 356 5.33 3.67 -27.67
C ILE A 356 4.31 4.36 -28.58
N ASN A 357 3.89 3.70 -29.66
CA ASN A 357 2.89 4.24 -30.57
C ASN A 357 1.46 3.80 -30.23
N GLY A 358 1.27 2.90 -29.22
CA GLY A 358 -0.01 2.43 -28.73
C GLY A 358 -0.79 1.54 -29.70
N ASP A 359 -0.11 0.84 -30.63
CA ASP A 359 -0.77 0.00 -31.63
C ASP A 359 -0.95 -1.47 -31.18
N GLY A 360 -0.50 -1.82 -29.98
CA GLY A 360 -0.58 -3.15 -29.36
C GLY A 360 0.54 -4.11 -29.78
N MET A 361 1.60 -3.62 -30.46
CA MET A 361 2.72 -4.45 -30.92
C MET A 361 4.04 -3.72 -30.79
N ILE A 362 5.03 -4.31 -30.11
CA ILE A 362 6.39 -3.78 -30.12
C ILE A 362 7.08 -4.13 -31.43
N ASN A 363 7.41 -3.11 -32.23
CA ASN A 363 8.02 -3.28 -33.53
C ASN A 363 8.85 -2.04 -33.95
N VAL A 364 9.30 -1.99 -35.20
CA VAL A 364 10.11 -0.89 -35.71
C VAL A 364 9.40 0.48 -35.71
N MET A 365 8.07 0.51 -35.58
CA MET A 365 7.33 1.77 -35.49
C MET A 365 7.53 2.43 -34.14
N ASP A 366 7.69 1.64 -33.07
CA ASP A 366 8.00 2.12 -31.72
C ASP A 366 9.43 2.68 -31.65
N LEU A 367 10.37 2.05 -32.35
CA LEU A 367 11.72 2.62 -32.51
C LEU A 367 11.68 4.03 -33.14
N ILE A 368 10.81 4.24 -34.11
CA ILE A 368 10.64 5.54 -34.75
C ILE A 368 10.01 6.53 -33.78
N ALA A 369 8.98 6.09 -33.03
CA ALA A 369 8.33 6.91 -32.01
C ALA A 369 9.31 7.32 -30.92
N LEU A 370 10.10 6.37 -30.38
CA LEU A 370 11.12 6.64 -29.36
C LEU A 370 12.21 7.60 -29.86
N ILE A 371 12.68 7.44 -31.09
CA ILE A 371 13.63 8.39 -31.69
C ILE A 371 13.03 9.80 -31.75
N GLN A 372 11.77 9.93 -32.09
CA GLN A 372 11.09 11.22 -32.15
C GLN A 372 10.99 11.86 -30.76
N MET A 373 10.69 11.10 -29.72
CA MET A 373 10.69 11.55 -28.32
C MET A 373 12.10 12.04 -27.90
N ILE A 374 13.12 11.23 -28.11
CA ILE A 374 14.50 11.58 -27.77
C ILE A 374 14.96 12.85 -28.50
N MET A 375 14.55 13.04 -29.74
CA MET A 375 14.90 14.22 -30.54
C MET A 375 14.03 15.44 -30.28
N GLY A 376 13.01 15.34 -29.41
CA GLY A 376 12.07 16.43 -29.10
C GLY A 376 11.13 16.78 -30.24
N TYR A 377 10.84 15.84 -31.16
CA TYR A 377 9.89 16.04 -32.26
C TYR A 377 8.49 15.49 -31.92
N GLY A 378 8.27 15.00 -30.68
CA GLY A 378 6.97 14.54 -30.19
C GLY A 378 6.30 15.68 -29.42
N GLY A 379 5.32 16.33 -30.04
CA GLY A 379 4.48 17.38 -29.47
C GLY A 379 3.22 17.52 -30.29
#